data_c493f9eedad063d1038c4f03da5746e6
#
_entry.id   c493f9eedad063d1038c4f03da5746e6
#
_cell.length_a   1.000
_cell.length_b   1.000
_cell.length_c   1.000
_cell.angle_alpha   90.00
_cell.angle_beta   90.00
_cell.angle_gamma   90.00
#
_symmetry.space_group_name_H-M   'P 1'
#
loop_
_entity.id
_entity.type
_entity.pdbx_description
1 polymer ?
#
loop_
_entity_poly.entity_id
_entity_poly.type
_entity_poly.pdbx_seq_one_letter_code
_entity_poly.pdbx_strand_id
1 'polypeptide(L)'
;HDEARRLAIQIEPVSVKHPQMSIDDAYAIQDAWLEIELERGRKLVGHKIGLTSRAMQLAMNIDEPDSGYLLDDMVFETGCELQVKNYCDPKIEVELAFVIGKQIAGVGVTVEDVLNSTESVVPAIELIDARSYRKHPRTGASRSVADTISDNAADAAIILGQVEKNPREIELPWVAGVCERNGAIEESGVAAAVLGHPAMGVAWLAKRYAQLDRALEAGQIILSGSFTRPVDCRRGDEFRIDYRDLGVIEFSFF
;
A
#
# COMPACT_ATOMS: atom_id res chain seq x y z
N HIS A 1 -12.29 -13.17 0.42
CA HIS A 1 -11.90 -11.76 0.63
C HIS A 1 -12.94 -10.77 0.07
N ASP A 2 -13.47 -11.00 -1.11
CA ASP A 2 -14.49 -10.12 -1.72
C ASP A 2 -15.71 -9.89 -0.80
N GLU A 3 -16.29 -10.96 -0.27
CA GLU A 3 -17.43 -10.84 0.65
C GLU A 3 -17.04 -10.13 1.95
N ALA A 4 -15.86 -10.44 2.49
CA ALA A 4 -15.33 -9.80 3.70
C ALA A 4 -15.18 -8.28 3.51
N ARG A 5 -14.64 -7.85 2.35
CA ARG A 5 -14.53 -6.43 1.98
C ARG A 5 -15.91 -5.76 1.91
N ARG A 6 -16.87 -6.36 1.20
CA ARG A 6 -18.21 -5.77 1.02
C ARG A 6 -19.04 -5.67 2.30
N LEU A 7 -18.85 -6.61 3.21
CA LEU A 7 -19.60 -6.67 4.47
C LEU A 7 -18.84 -6.05 5.64
N ALA A 8 -17.57 -5.68 5.45
CA ALA A 8 -16.66 -5.27 6.52
C ALA A 8 -16.62 -6.28 7.69
N ILE A 9 -16.54 -7.57 7.37
CA ILE A 9 -16.52 -8.66 8.35
C ILE A 9 -15.29 -9.53 8.10
N GLN A 10 -14.41 -9.62 9.08
CA GLN A 10 -13.20 -10.45 8.97
C GLN A 10 -13.54 -11.94 8.85
N ILE A 11 -12.77 -12.61 8.01
CA ILE A 11 -12.82 -14.06 7.82
C ILE A 11 -11.58 -14.74 8.43
N GLU A 12 -11.64 -16.07 8.58
CA GLU A 12 -10.45 -16.86 8.93
C GLU A 12 -9.40 -16.75 7.81
N PRO A 13 -8.09 -16.70 8.15
CA PRO A 13 -7.03 -16.76 7.16
C PRO A 13 -7.18 -17.98 6.25
N VAL A 14 -6.92 -17.79 4.96
CA VAL A 14 -7.05 -18.86 3.95
C VAL A 14 -6.12 -20.04 4.26
N SER A 15 -4.92 -19.74 4.79
CA SER A 15 -3.92 -20.72 5.21
C SER A 15 -4.42 -21.69 6.29
N VAL A 16 -5.43 -21.32 7.08
CA VAL A 16 -6.03 -22.23 8.08
C VAL A 16 -6.69 -23.45 7.41
N LYS A 17 -7.34 -23.21 6.26
CA LYS A 17 -7.97 -24.29 5.46
C LYS A 17 -7.00 -24.87 4.43
N HIS A 18 -6.04 -24.09 3.99
CA HIS A 18 -5.07 -24.44 2.94
C HIS A 18 -3.63 -24.21 3.45
N PRO A 19 -3.13 -25.01 4.40
CA PRO A 19 -1.83 -24.77 5.06
C PRO A 19 -0.63 -24.92 4.13
N GLN A 20 -0.82 -25.45 2.92
CA GLN A 20 0.21 -25.59 1.88
C GLN A 20 0.14 -24.46 0.83
N MET A 21 -0.71 -23.45 1.04
CA MET A 21 -0.84 -22.31 0.12
C MET A 21 0.51 -21.62 -0.07
N SER A 22 0.96 -21.59 -1.30
CA SER A 22 2.20 -20.91 -1.72
C SER A 22 1.99 -19.40 -1.93
N ILE A 23 3.08 -18.67 -2.11
CA ILE A 23 3.03 -17.25 -2.51
C ILE A 23 2.36 -17.11 -3.89
N ASP A 24 2.65 -18.02 -4.82
CA ASP A 24 2.05 -17.98 -6.16
C ASP A 24 0.53 -18.24 -6.11
N ASP A 25 0.07 -19.17 -5.26
CA ASP A 25 -1.37 -19.37 -5.01
C ASP A 25 -2.02 -18.11 -4.43
N ALA A 26 -1.31 -17.41 -3.52
CA ALA A 26 -1.82 -16.18 -2.93
C ALA A 26 -1.98 -15.05 -3.95
N TYR A 27 -1.01 -14.89 -4.87
CA TYR A 27 -1.14 -13.95 -5.97
C TYR A 27 -2.22 -14.36 -6.97
N ALA A 28 -2.41 -15.64 -7.25
CA ALA A 28 -3.50 -16.11 -8.09
C ALA A 28 -4.88 -15.81 -7.48
N ILE A 29 -5.03 -15.89 -6.15
CA ILE A 29 -6.25 -15.46 -5.44
C ILE A 29 -6.44 -13.94 -5.57
N GLN A 30 -5.37 -13.17 -5.44
CA GLN A 30 -5.40 -11.71 -5.60
C GLN A 30 -5.79 -11.32 -7.04
N ASP A 31 -5.22 -11.97 -8.06
CA ASP A 31 -5.56 -11.77 -9.48
C ASP A 31 -7.05 -12.09 -9.74
N ALA A 32 -7.56 -13.20 -9.21
CA ALA A 32 -8.98 -13.56 -9.33
C ALA A 32 -9.91 -12.52 -8.67
N TRP A 33 -9.49 -11.94 -7.53
CA TRP A 33 -10.23 -10.84 -6.94
C TRP A 33 -10.23 -9.59 -7.83
N LEU A 34 -9.09 -9.24 -8.43
CA LEU A 34 -9.01 -8.13 -9.38
C LEU A 34 -9.97 -8.34 -10.56
N GLU A 35 -10.00 -9.54 -11.14
CA GLU A 35 -10.92 -9.87 -12.25
C GLU A 35 -12.38 -9.62 -11.87
N ILE A 36 -12.80 -10.05 -10.67
CA ILE A 36 -14.15 -9.79 -10.14
C ILE A 36 -14.44 -8.29 -10.07
N GLU A 37 -13.51 -7.48 -9.62
CA GLU A 37 -13.71 -6.03 -9.49
C GLU A 37 -13.74 -5.35 -10.88
N LEU A 38 -12.92 -5.79 -11.82
CA LEU A 38 -12.94 -5.31 -13.21
C LEU A 38 -14.27 -5.65 -13.91
N GLU A 39 -14.81 -6.87 -13.70
CA GLU A 39 -16.13 -7.27 -14.21
C GLU A 39 -17.26 -6.43 -13.61
N ARG A 40 -17.10 -5.88 -12.41
CA ARG A 40 -18.02 -4.91 -11.78
C ARG A 40 -17.88 -3.50 -12.32
N GLY A 41 -16.95 -3.27 -13.26
CA GLY A 41 -16.70 -1.97 -13.89
C GLY A 41 -15.69 -1.09 -13.16
N ARG A 42 -14.99 -1.60 -12.15
CA ARG A 42 -13.86 -0.90 -11.54
C ARG A 42 -12.68 -0.82 -12.48
N LYS A 43 -11.79 0.12 -12.27
CA LYS A 43 -10.59 0.31 -13.08
C LYS A 43 -9.35 0.15 -12.22
N LEU A 44 -8.37 -0.59 -12.73
CA LEU A 44 -7.03 -0.62 -12.17
C LEU A 44 -6.35 0.72 -12.45
N VAL A 45 -6.01 1.46 -11.39
CA VAL A 45 -5.37 2.77 -11.48
C VAL A 45 -3.95 2.78 -10.93
N GLY A 46 -3.50 1.69 -10.34
CA GLY A 46 -2.15 1.61 -9.80
C GLY A 46 -1.90 0.39 -8.94
N HIS A 47 -0.87 0.51 -8.11
CA HIS A 47 -0.39 -0.57 -7.25
C HIS A 47 0.17 -0.01 -5.93
N LYS A 48 0.19 -0.86 -4.91
CA LYS A 48 0.93 -0.63 -3.67
C LYS A 48 2.04 -1.65 -3.51
N ILE A 49 3.06 -1.29 -2.76
CA ILE A 49 4.18 -2.17 -2.43
C ILE A 49 4.31 -2.21 -0.92
N GLY A 50 4.16 -3.40 -0.34
CA GLY A 50 4.28 -3.62 1.10
C GLY A 50 5.56 -4.34 1.48
N LEU A 51 5.81 -4.45 2.79
CA LEU A 51 6.95 -5.19 3.36
C LEU A 51 8.32 -4.68 2.85
N THR A 52 8.43 -3.37 2.64
CA THR A 52 9.62 -2.72 2.07
C THR A 52 10.72 -2.45 3.10
N SER A 53 10.47 -2.66 4.39
CA SER A 53 11.50 -2.50 5.42
C SER A 53 12.13 -3.83 5.81
N ARG A 54 13.45 -3.85 6.03
CA ARG A 54 14.17 -5.05 6.47
C ARG A 54 13.59 -5.63 7.77
N ALA A 55 13.15 -4.76 8.69
CA ALA A 55 12.56 -5.19 9.96
C ALA A 55 11.26 -5.96 9.75
N MET A 56 10.38 -5.49 8.83
CA MET A 56 9.13 -6.16 8.52
C MET A 56 9.36 -7.48 7.78
N GLN A 57 10.30 -7.51 6.83
CA GLN A 57 10.67 -8.75 6.13
C GLN A 57 11.14 -9.82 7.12
N LEU A 58 12.01 -9.47 8.07
CA LEU A 58 12.45 -10.40 9.11
C LEU A 58 11.28 -10.85 10.01
N ALA A 59 10.39 -9.93 10.39
CA ALA A 59 9.23 -10.25 11.24
C ALA A 59 8.24 -11.20 10.54
N MET A 60 8.11 -11.11 9.22
CA MET A 60 7.23 -11.96 8.40
C MET A 60 7.95 -13.18 7.83
N ASN A 61 9.26 -13.35 8.12
CA ASN A 61 10.10 -14.42 7.61
C ASN A 61 10.09 -14.51 6.08
N ILE A 62 10.28 -13.37 5.42
CA ILE A 62 10.40 -13.22 3.96
C ILE A 62 11.65 -12.41 3.63
N ASP A 63 12.05 -12.40 2.37
CA ASP A 63 13.23 -11.71 1.87
C ASP A 63 12.93 -10.71 0.73
N GLU A 64 11.66 -10.58 0.36
CA GLU A 64 11.19 -9.66 -0.67
C GLU A 64 9.91 -8.92 -0.25
N PRO A 65 9.60 -7.78 -0.89
CA PRO A 65 8.33 -7.08 -0.74
C PRO A 65 7.12 -7.89 -1.25
N ASP A 66 5.92 -7.40 -0.94
CA ASP A 66 4.67 -7.82 -1.57
C ASP A 66 4.03 -6.66 -2.36
N SER A 67 2.96 -6.97 -3.11
CA SER A 67 2.23 -5.95 -3.87
C SER A 67 0.74 -6.22 -3.89
N GLY A 68 -0.03 -5.13 -4.04
CA GLY A 68 -1.48 -5.13 -4.18
C GLY A 68 -1.93 -4.24 -5.34
N TYR A 69 -3.20 -4.36 -5.71
CA TYR A 69 -3.86 -3.59 -6.75
C TYR A 69 -4.61 -2.40 -6.18
N LEU A 70 -4.46 -1.24 -6.81
CA LEU A 70 -5.19 -0.03 -6.49
C LEU A 70 -6.28 0.21 -7.53
N LEU A 71 -7.54 0.29 -7.08
CA LEU A 71 -8.70 0.53 -7.93
C LEU A 71 -9.16 1.99 -7.84
N ASP A 72 -9.92 2.43 -8.82
CA ASP A 72 -10.40 3.81 -8.95
C ASP A 72 -11.30 4.27 -7.77
N ASP A 73 -12.02 3.35 -7.13
CA ASP A 73 -12.84 3.64 -5.94
C ASP A 73 -12.07 3.64 -4.62
N MET A 74 -10.77 3.36 -4.67
CA MET A 74 -9.87 3.35 -3.50
C MET A 74 -9.06 4.65 -3.38
N VAL A 75 -9.20 5.60 -4.31
CA VAL A 75 -8.40 6.83 -4.36
C VAL A 75 -9.20 7.99 -3.76
N PHE A 76 -8.66 8.60 -2.72
CA PHE A 76 -9.21 9.76 -2.04
C PHE A 76 -8.21 10.91 -2.05
N GLU A 77 -8.69 12.12 -1.81
CA GLU A 77 -7.86 13.31 -1.63
C GLU A 77 -7.87 13.78 -0.17
N THR A 78 -6.85 14.53 0.22
CA THR A 78 -6.81 15.20 1.53
C THR A 78 -8.10 15.99 1.79
N GLY A 79 -8.57 15.99 3.04
CA GLY A 79 -9.84 16.56 3.46
C GLY A 79 -11.01 15.56 3.41
N CYS A 80 -10.78 14.31 3.01
CA CYS A 80 -11.84 13.31 2.97
C CYS A 80 -12.29 12.84 4.37
N GLU A 81 -13.53 12.37 4.43
CA GLU A 81 -14.11 11.71 5.61
C GLU A 81 -14.42 10.25 5.27
N LEU A 82 -13.83 9.32 6.01
CA LEU A 82 -13.97 7.89 5.79
C LEU A 82 -14.89 7.25 6.83
N GLN A 83 -15.75 6.34 6.39
CA GLN A 83 -16.63 5.60 7.31
C GLN A 83 -15.91 4.37 7.85
N VAL A 84 -15.52 4.37 9.14
CA VAL A 84 -14.81 3.25 9.75
C VAL A 84 -15.56 1.91 9.62
N LYS A 85 -16.90 1.96 9.59
CA LYS A 85 -17.75 0.75 9.42
C LYS A 85 -17.61 0.05 8.07
N ASN A 86 -16.97 0.69 7.07
CA ASN A 86 -16.72 0.10 5.76
C ASN A 86 -15.46 -0.76 5.74
N TYR A 87 -14.71 -0.80 6.84
CA TYR A 87 -13.44 -1.51 6.97
C TYR A 87 -13.51 -2.54 8.11
N CYS A 88 -12.68 -3.57 8.02
CA CYS A 88 -12.61 -4.66 9.00
C CYS A 88 -11.68 -4.34 10.19
N ASP A 89 -10.45 -3.94 9.89
CA ASP A 89 -9.37 -3.66 10.87
C ASP A 89 -8.41 -2.61 10.27
N PRO A 90 -8.91 -1.35 10.08
CA PRO A 90 -8.20 -0.34 9.33
C PRO A 90 -7.01 0.23 10.10
N LYS A 91 -5.91 0.45 9.39
CA LYS A 91 -4.72 1.17 9.86
C LYS A 91 -4.20 2.05 8.73
N ILE A 92 -3.47 3.10 9.07
CA ILE A 92 -2.81 3.94 8.07
C ILE A 92 -1.29 3.80 8.13
N GLU A 93 -0.67 4.02 6.98
CA GLU A 93 0.77 4.06 6.77
C GLU A 93 1.15 5.31 5.98
N VAL A 94 2.30 5.91 6.31
CA VAL A 94 2.79 7.13 5.68
C VAL A 94 3.71 6.76 4.53
N GLU A 95 3.41 7.22 3.32
CA GLU A 95 4.05 6.80 2.08
C GLU A 95 4.32 7.94 1.11
N LEU A 96 4.98 7.61 0.00
CA LEU A 96 5.03 8.42 -1.22
C LEU A 96 4.39 7.65 -2.37
N ALA A 97 3.57 8.33 -3.16
CA ALA A 97 3.02 7.85 -4.42
C ALA A 97 3.84 8.37 -5.60
N PHE A 98 4.20 7.48 -6.53
CA PHE A 98 4.84 7.78 -7.79
C PHE A 98 3.79 7.77 -8.90
N VAL A 99 3.57 8.88 -9.56
CA VAL A 99 2.71 8.97 -10.76
C VAL A 99 3.57 8.64 -11.97
N ILE A 100 3.24 7.58 -12.67
CA ILE A 100 4.04 7.08 -13.79
C ILE A 100 3.72 7.87 -15.05
N GLY A 101 4.72 8.56 -15.60
CA GLY A 101 4.58 9.35 -16.84
C GLY A 101 4.89 8.56 -18.12
N LYS A 102 5.72 7.50 -18.00
CA LYS A 102 6.09 6.61 -19.10
C LYS A 102 6.12 5.17 -18.63
N GLN A 103 5.70 4.23 -19.47
CA GLN A 103 5.74 2.80 -19.15
C GLN A 103 7.10 2.37 -18.61
N ILE A 104 7.09 1.58 -17.53
CA ILE A 104 8.29 0.96 -16.94
C ILE A 104 8.17 -0.55 -17.12
N ALA A 105 9.10 -1.12 -17.90
CA ALA A 105 9.12 -2.55 -18.22
C ALA A 105 10.54 -3.10 -18.22
N GLY A 106 10.67 -4.40 -17.92
CA GLY A 106 11.93 -5.13 -18.02
C GLY A 106 12.54 -5.56 -16.69
N VAL A 107 13.30 -6.65 -16.73
CA VAL A 107 13.90 -7.26 -15.54
C VAL A 107 15.12 -6.48 -14.99
N GLY A 108 15.65 -5.53 -15.77
CA GLY A 108 16.84 -4.74 -15.42
C GLY A 108 16.51 -3.33 -14.90
N VAL A 109 15.24 -3.01 -14.62
CA VAL A 109 14.82 -1.67 -14.16
C VAL A 109 15.61 -1.20 -12.95
N THR A 110 16.18 0.00 -13.03
CA THR A 110 16.96 0.65 -11.97
C THR A 110 16.18 1.80 -11.33
N VAL A 111 16.70 2.34 -10.22
CA VAL A 111 16.15 3.58 -9.61
C VAL A 111 16.15 4.72 -10.64
N GLU A 112 17.21 4.83 -11.44
CA GLU A 112 17.33 5.90 -12.46
C GLU A 112 16.25 5.76 -13.54
N ASP A 113 15.91 4.53 -13.98
CA ASP A 113 14.83 4.28 -14.92
C ASP A 113 13.47 4.68 -14.33
N VAL A 114 13.24 4.38 -13.06
CA VAL A 114 12.02 4.80 -12.34
C VAL A 114 11.92 6.32 -12.30
N LEU A 115 12.98 7.02 -11.87
CA LEU A 115 12.99 8.47 -11.79
C LEU A 115 12.78 9.15 -13.16
N ASN A 116 13.31 8.57 -14.24
CA ASN A 116 13.13 9.06 -15.60
C ASN A 116 11.72 8.82 -16.16
N SER A 117 11.01 7.85 -15.61
CA SER A 117 9.66 7.46 -16.05
C SER A 117 8.56 8.01 -15.14
N THR A 118 8.91 8.57 -13.99
CA THR A 118 7.99 9.19 -13.05
C THR A 118 7.69 10.63 -13.48
N GLU A 119 6.42 10.97 -13.61
CA GLU A 119 5.94 12.32 -13.88
C GLU A 119 6.04 13.20 -12.65
N SER A 120 5.48 12.70 -11.54
CA SER A 120 5.52 13.40 -10.25
C SER A 120 5.54 12.41 -9.07
N VAL A 121 5.98 12.91 -7.91
CA VAL A 121 5.85 12.25 -6.63
C VAL A 121 4.92 13.06 -5.74
N VAL A 122 4.00 12.39 -5.08
CA VAL A 122 2.93 12.98 -4.25
C VAL A 122 3.01 12.37 -2.86
N PRO A 123 2.86 13.14 -1.78
CA PRO A 123 2.61 12.59 -0.45
C PRO A 123 1.37 11.71 -0.46
N ALA A 124 1.43 10.57 0.19
CA ALA A 124 0.32 9.64 0.22
C ALA A 124 0.18 8.95 1.58
N ILE A 125 -1.05 8.62 1.92
CA ILE A 125 -1.37 7.72 3.01
C ILE A 125 -1.94 6.46 2.41
N GLU A 126 -1.40 5.29 2.76
CA GLU A 126 -2.07 4.03 2.51
C GLU A 126 -3.00 3.72 3.68
N LEU A 127 -4.24 3.36 3.37
CA LEU A 127 -5.15 2.73 4.31
C LEU A 127 -5.11 1.22 4.08
N ILE A 128 -4.47 0.51 4.98
CA ILE A 128 -4.48 -0.95 4.99
C ILE A 128 -5.67 -1.45 5.81
N ASP A 129 -6.34 -2.49 5.31
CA ASP A 129 -7.45 -3.15 5.99
C ASP A 129 -7.29 -4.68 5.93
N ALA A 130 -7.28 -5.33 7.08
CA ALA A 130 -7.15 -6.77 7.13
C ALA A 130 -8.52 -7.45 7.05
N ARG A 131 -8.90 -7.98 5.89
CA ARG A 131 -10.14 -8.74 5.69
C ARG A 131 -10.05 -10.16 6.25
N SER A 132 -8.85 -10.67 6.55
CA SER A 132 -8.65 -11.86 7.38
C SER A 132 -8.03 -11.51 8.72
N TYR A 133 -8.35 -12.25 9.78
CA TYR A 133 -7.81 -11.98 11.11
C TYR A 133 -6.28 -11.94 11.11
N ARG A 134 -5.69 -10.83 11.58
CA ARG A 134 -4.22 -10.73 11.79
C ARG A 134 -3.73 -11.74 12.83
N LYS A 135 -4.57 -11.99 13.85
CA LYS A 135 -4.40 -13.07 14.82
C LYS A 135 -5.72 -13.83 14.95
N HIS A 136 -5.65 -15.13 14.77
CA HIS A 136 -6.82 -15.98 14.88
C HIS A 136 -7.44 -15.88 16.30
N PRO A 137 -8.73 -15.53 16.44
CA PRO A 137 -9.33 -15.17 17.75
C PRO A 137 -9.32 -16.31 18.77
N ARG A 138 -9.33 -17.58 18.32
CA ARG A 138 -9.34 -18.77 19.20
C ARG A 138 -7.95 -19.33 19.48
N THR A 139 -7.04 -19.28 18.49
CA THR A 139 -5.71 -19.93 18.59
C THR A 139 -4.58 -18.96 18.87
N GLY A 140 -4.78 -17.66 18.62
CA GLY A 140 -3.75 -16.64 18.71
C GLY A 140 -2.71 -16.70 17.58
N ALA A 141 -2.83 -17.64 16.64
CA ALA A 141 -1.91 -17.78 15.51
C ALA A 141 -1.98 -16.55 14.60
N SER A 142 -0.83 -16.02 14.22
CA SER A 142 -0.74 -14.93 13.24
C SER A 142 -1.01 -15.45 11.83
N ARG A 143 -1.65 -14.64 10.99
CA ARG A 143 -1.77 -14.93 9.56
C ARG A 143 -0.41 -14.98 8.90
N SER A 144 -0.29 -15.74 7.83
CA SER A 144 0.93 -15.84 7.01
C SER A 144 1.05 -14.65 6.05
N VAL A 145 2.22 -14.50 5.43
CA VAL A 145 2.39 -13.53 4.33
C VAL A 145 1.51 -13.89 3.13
N ALA A 146 1.32 -15.17 2.84
CA ALA A 146 0.42 -15.63 1.78
C ALA A 146 -1.04 -15.21 2.05
N ASP A 147 -1.50 -15.21 3.31
CA ASP A 147 -2.81 -14.65 3.65
C ASP A 147 -2.90 -13.14 3.40
N THR A 148 -1.82 -12.41 3.64
CA THR A 148 -1.77 -10.95 3.38
C THR A 148 -1.82 -10.67 1.89
N ILE A 149 -1.03 -11.37 1.09
CA ILE A 149 -1.00 -11.23 -0.37
C ILE A 149 -2.36 -11.58 -0.98
N SER A 150 -2.95 -12.73 -0.58
CA SER A 150 -4.27 -13.14 -1.09
C SER A 150 -5.40 -12.15 -0.75
N ASP A 151 -5.17 -11.32 0.27
CA ASP A 151 -6.04 -10.22 0.72
C ASP A 151 -5.62 -8.87 0.12
N ASN A 152 -5.21 -8.85 -1.15
CA ASN A 152 -4.71 -7.69 -1.88
C ASN A 152 -3.57 -6.96 -1.13
N ALA A 153 -2.67 -7.69 -0.51
CA ALA A 153 -1.61 -7.17 0.36
C ALA A 153 -2.14 -6.19 1.44
N ALA A 154 -3.39 -6.39 1.87
CA ALA A 154 -4.17 -5.57 2.78
C ALA A 154 -4.52 -4.15 2.26
N ASP A 155 -4.21 -3.78 1.02
CA ASP A 155 -4.58 -2.48 0.48
C ASP A 155 -6.11 -2.29 0.45
N ALA A 156 -6.58 -1.13 0.91
CA ALA A 156 -8.00 -0.79 0.98
C ALA A 156 -8.32 0.60 0.42
N ALA A 157 -7.42 1.56 0.59
CA ALA A 157 -7.56 2.90 0.01
C ALA A 157 -6.23 3.66 0.08
N ILE A 158 -6.15 4.75 -0.69
CA ILE A 158 -5.10 5.74 -0.57
C ILE A 158 -5.68 7.13 -0.42
N ILE A 159 -4.96 8.00 0.28
CA ILE A 159 -5.29 9.43 0.41
C ILE A 159 -4.11 10.22 -0.12
N LEU A 160 -4.33 10.97 -1.19
CA LEU A 160 -3.28 11.76 -1.85
C LEU A 160 -3.25 13.18 -1.30
N GLY A 161 -2.02 13.71 -1.14
CA GLY A 161 -1.79 15.12 -0.93
C GLY A 161 -1.95 15.92 -2.22
N GLN A 162 -1.92 17.25 -2.10
CA GLN A 162 -2.12 18.15 -3.25
C GLN A 162 -0.83 18.64 -3.90
N VAL A 163 0.31 18.44 -3.23
CA VAL A 163 1.60 18.92 -3.71
C VAL A 163 2.28 17.85 -4.53
N GLU A 164 2.42 18.10 -5.81
CA GLU A 164 3.18 17.28 -6.74
C GLU A 164 4.58 17.86 -6.95
N LYS A 165 5.59 17.01 -6.96
CA LYS A 165 6.98 17.40 -7.21
C LYS A 165 7.63 16.49 -8.25
N ASN A 166 8.47 17.09 -9.10
CA ASN A 166 9.35 16.28 -9.92
C ASN A 166 10.31 15.49 -9.00
N PRO A 167 10.45 14.16 -9.19
CA PRO A 167 11.28 13.33 -8.32
C PRO A 167 12.76 13.76 -8.28
N ARG A 168 13.22 14.53 -9.26
CA ARG A 168 14.60 15.05 -9.32
C ARG A 168 14.82 16.39 -8.61
N GLU A 169 13.76 17.03 -8.16
CA GLU A 169 13.80 18.30 -7.42
C GLU A 169 13.81 18.12 -5.91
N ILE A 170 13.69 16.89 -5.43
CA ILE A 170 13.65 16.55 -4.01
C ILE A 170 14.59 15.40 -3.66
N GLU A 171 15.13 15.44 -2.45
CA GLU A 171 15.95 14.37 -1.86
C GLU A 171 15.03 13.25 -1.35
N LEU A 172 14.50 12.43 -2.27
CA LEU A 172 13.48 11.43 -1.98
C LEU A 172 13.74 10.57 -0.73
N PRO A 173 14.95 10.04 -0.48
CA PRO A 173 15.22 9.25 0.73
C PRO A 173 15.01 10.03 2.04
N TRP A 174 15.14 11.35 1.99
CA TRP A 174 15.04 12.22 3.16
C TRP A 174 13.69 12.91 3.32
N VAL A 175 12.74 12.64 2.44
CA VAL A 175 11.35 13.05 2.68
C VAL A 175 10.88 12.46 4.00
N ALA A 176 10.45 13.34 4.89
CA ALA A 176 9.96 12.98 6.22
C ALA A 176 8.44 13.13 6.28
N GLY A 177 7.81 12.27 7.08
CA GLY A 177 6.40 12.39 7.45
C GLY A 177 6.23 12.28 8.96
N VAL A 178 5.42 13.18 9.53
CA VAL A 178 5.03 13.16 10.95
C VAL A 178 3.52 12.93 11.00
N CYS A 179 3.11 11.81 11.57
CA CYS A 179 1.72 11.42 11.70
C CYS A 179 1.18 11.83 13.07
N GLU A 180 0.19 12.70 13.09
CA GLU A 180 -0.59 13.07 14.27
C GLU A 180 -1.97 12.41 14.19
N ARG A 181 -2.45 11.91 15.33
CA ARG A 181 -3.82 11.48 15.53
C ARG A 181 -4.41 12.23 16.72
N ASN A 182 -5.52 12.93 16.52
CA ASN A 182 -6.21 13.70 17.57
C ASN A 182 -5.27 14.72 18.28
N GLY A 183 -4.34 15.33 17.51
CA GLY A 183 -3.37 16.31 18.01
C GLY A 183 -2.15 15.72 18.74
N ALA A 184 -2.00 14.40 18.80
CA ALA A 184 -0.84 13.73 19.37
C ALA A 184 0.00 13.06 18.28
N ILE A 185 1.33 13.21 18.33
CA ILE A 185 2.24 12.52 17.41
C ILE A 185 2.24 11.03 17.76
N GLU A 186 1.85 10.19 16.78
CA GLU A 186 1.83 8.73 16.91
C GLU A 186 3.06 8.09 16.27
N GLU A 187 3.46 8.56 15.09
CA GLU A 187 4.58 8.02 14.33
C GLU A 187 5.30 9.11 13.53
N SER A 188 6.55 8.83 13.19
CA SER A 188 7.31 9.63 12.24
C SER A 188 8.36 8.76 11.55
N GLY A 189 8.72 9.12 10.33
CA GLY A 189 9.71 8.39 9.56
C GLY A 189 10.26 9.18 8.40
N VAL A 190 11.23 8.57 7.71
CA VAL A 190 11.82 9.09 6.48
C VAL A 190 11.78 8.00 5.40
N ALA A 191 11.60 8.43 4.15
CA ALA A 191 11.38 7.53 3.02
C ALA A 191 12.59 6.62 2.69
N ALA A 192 13.77 6.87 3.25
CA ALA A 192 14.91 5.94 3.23
C ALA A 192 14.61 4.58 3.88
N ALA A 193 13.58 4.49 4.76
CA ALA A 193 13.13 3.22 5.32
C ALA A 193 12.63 2.23 4.24
N VAL A 194 12.20 2.74 3.09
CA VAL A 194 11.79 1.95 1.93
C VAL A 194 13.04 1.50 1.16
N LEU A 195 13.59 0.33 1.50
CA LEU A 195 14.73 -0.31 0.81
C LEU A 195 15.96 0.63 0.60
N GLY A 196 16.12 1.68 1.42
CA GLY A 196 17.15 2.72 1.28
C GLY A 196 16.81 3.86 0.33
N HIS A 197 15.84 3.68 -0.58
CA HIS A 197 15.36 4.69 -1.51
C HIS A 197 13.94 4.33 -1.99
N PRO A 198 12.92 5.21 -1.91
CA PRO A 198 11.53 4.85 -2.23
C PRO A 198 11.34 4.35 -3.67
N ALA A 199 12.09 4.85 -4.66
CA ALA A 199 12.05 4.31 -6.02
C ALA A 199 12.55 2.84 -6.14
N MET A 200 13.22 2.28 -5.13
CA MET A 200 13.59 0.85 -5.11
C MET A 200 12.36 -0.06 -5.03
N GLY A 201 11.32 0.34 -4.30
CA GLY A 201 10.05 -0.37 -4.29
C GLY A 201 9.45 -0.47 -5.69
N VAL A 202 9.35 0.69 -6.38
CA VAL A 202 8.83 0.75 -7.76
C VAL A 202 9.67 -0.09 -8.73
N ALA A 203 11.02 -0.03 -8.62
CA ALA A 203 11.91 -0.85 -9.44
C ALA A 203 11.72 -2.35 -9.15
N TRP A 204 11.50 -2.75 -7.90
CA TRP A 204 11.20 -4.13 -7.54
C TRP A 204 9.89 -4.60 -8.19
N LEU A 205 8.83 -3.80 -8.10
CA LEU A 205 7.54 -4.16 -8.70
C LEU A 205 7.63 -4.29 -10.23
N ALA A 206 8.33 -3.36 -10.89
CA ALA A 206 8.56 -3.42 -12.34
C ALA A 206 9.29 -4.70 -12.76
N LYS A 207 10.32 -5.11 -12.01
CA LYS A 207 11.07 -6.36 -12.26
C LYS A 207 10.18 -7.60 -12.07
N ARG A 208 9.35 -7.61 -11.01
CA ARG A 208 8.41 -8.69 -10.77
C ARG A 208 7.38 -8.79 -11.91
N TYR A 209 6.84 -7.66 -12.35
CA TYR A 209 5.87 -7.61 -13.45
C TYR A 209 6.47 -8.07 -14.77
N ALA A 210 7.73 -7.73 -15.05
CA ALA A 210 8.42 -8.20 -16.24
C ALA A 210 8.55 -9.73 -16.31
N GLN A 211 8.63 -10.43 -15.17
CA GLN A 211 8.62 -11.89 -15.10
C GLN A 211 7.26 -12.50 -15.45
N LEU A 212 6.19 -11.70 -15.40
CA LEU A 212 4.82 -12.07 -15.72
C LEU A 212 4.35 -11.46 -17.05
N ASP A 213 5.27 -10.98 -17.90
CA ASP A 213 4.99 -10.24 -19.13
C ASP A 213 4.06 -9.04 -18.93
N ARG A 214 4.16 -8.40 -17.75
CA ARG A 214 3.41 -7.19 -17.38
C ARG A 214 4.36 -5.99 -17.26
N ALA A 215 3.80 -4.77 -17.27
CA ALA A 215 4.53 -3.51 -17.08
C ALA A 215 3.76 -2.58 -16.14
N LEU A 216 4.45 -1.54 -15.64
CA LEU A 216 3.78 -0.41 -15.00
C LEU A 216 3.46 0.61 -16.10
N GLU A 217 2.20 0.98 -16.22
CA GLU A 217 1.71 1.81 -17.32
C GLU A 217 1.72 3.29 -16.98
N ALA A 218 1.84 4.14 -18.01
CA ALA A 218 1.69 5.58 -17.83
C ALA A 218 0.30 5.92 -17.26
N GLY A 219 0.26 6.87 -16.33
CA GLY A 219 -0.94 7.28 -15.60
C GLY A 219 -1.21 6.46 -14.33
N GLN A 220 -0.51 5.35 -14.10
CA GLN A 220 -0.66 4.58 -12.86
C GLN A 220 -0.02 5.27 -11.66
N ILE A 221 -0.62 5.06 -10.50
CA ILE A 221 -0.14 5.52 -9.19
C ILE A 221 0.50 4.34 -8.47
N ILE A 222 1.77 4.48 -8.05
CA ILE A 222 2.48 3.42 -7.34
C ILE A 222 2.85 3.89 -5.94
N LEU A 223 2.24 3.30 -4.91
CA LEU A 223 2.67 3.49 -3.53
C LEU A 223 3.98 2.73 -3.30
N SER A 224 5.00 3.45 -2.86
CA SER A 224 6.37 2.93 -2.85
C SER A 224 6.70 2.05 -1.65
N GLY A 225 5.90 2.09 -0.60
CA GLY A 225 6.10 1.42 0.67
C GLY A 225 6.14 2.41 1.84
N SER A 226 5.74 1.92 3.01
CA SER A 226 5.65 2.73 4.21
C SER A 226 7.01 3.02 4.84
N PHE A 227 7.15 4.23 5.38
CA PHE A 227 8.27 4.64 6.21
C PHE A 227 7.89 4.91 7.68
N THR A 228 6.68 4.50 8.06
CA THR A 228 6.23 4.46 9.46
C THR A 228 5.69 3.08 9.82
N ARG A 229 5.45 2.84 11.10
CA ARG A 229 4.62 1.70 11.52
C ARG A 229 3.15 2.02 11.26
N PRO A 230 2.30 0.99 11.04
CA PRO A 230 0.86 1.19 10.89
C PRO A 230 0.24 1.79 12.16
N VAL A 231 -0.62 2.81 11.99
CA VAL A 231 -1.38 3.45 13.07
C VAL A 231 -2.85 3.03 12.98
N ASP A 232 -3.40 2.54 14.10
CA ASP A 232 -4.81 2.12 14.19
C ASP A 232 -5.77 3.27 13.90
N CYS A 233 -6.85 2.97 13.18
CA CYS A 233 -7.92 3.93 12.90
C CYS A 233 -9.20 3.54 13.63
N ARG A 234 -9.84 4.52 14.27
CA ARG A 234 -11.08 4.34 15.03
C ARG A 234 -12.08 5.44 14.68
N ARG A 235 -13.33 5.16 14.95
CA ARG A 235 -14.38 6.16 14.79
C ARG A 235 -14.09 7.41 15.64
N GLY A 236 -14.15 8.57 15.01
CA GLY A 236 -13.88 9.87 15.62
C GLY A 236 -12.40 10.28 15.59
N ASP A 237 -11.50 9.46 15.00
CA ASP A 237 -10.11 9.85 14.83
C ASP A 237 -9.97 10.90 13.73
N GLU A 238 -9.16 11.93 14.03
CA GLU A 238 -8.70 12.95 13.10
C GLU A 238 -7.20 12.77 12.89
N PHE A 239 -6.79 12.70 11.64
CA PHE A 239 -5.40 12.53 11.27
C PHE A 239 -4.87 13.77 10.57
N ARG A 240 -3.62 14.14 10.89
CA ARG A 240 -2.85 15.16 10.23
C ARG A 240 -1.43 14.65 9.99
N ILE A 241 -1.03 14.58 8.74
CA ILE A 241 0.31 14.10 8.37
C ILE A 241 1.07 15.22 7.69
N ASP A 242 2.17 15.66 8.34
CA ASP A 242 3.00 16.76 7.87
C ASP A 242 4.22 16.23 7.12
N TYR A 243 4.29 16.51 5.82
CA TYR A 243 5.41 16.20 4.94
C TYR A 243 6.32 17.40 4.66
N ARG A 244 6.23 18.42 5.49
CA ARG A 244 7.01 19.66 5.34
C ARG A 244 6.74 20.35 3.99
N ASP A 245 7.78 20.50 3.17
CA ASP A 245 7.71 21.19 1.87
C ASP A 245 6.80 20.48 0.84
N LEU A 246 6.40 19.24 1.10
CA LEU A 246 5.43 18.51 0.30
C LEU A 246 3.98 18.68 0.80
N GLY A 247 3.77 19.52 1.84
CA GLY A 247 2.43 19.85 2.34
C GLY A 247 1.92 18.93 3.43
N VAL A 248 0.61 18.98 3.65
CA VAL A 248 -0.07 18.26 4.73
C VAL A 248 -1.23 17.47 4.14
N ILE A 249 -1.41 16.25 4.64
CA ILE A 249 -2.62 15.44 4.40
C ILE A 249 -3.44 15.45 5.68
N GLU A 250 -4.73 15.77 5.56
CA GLU A 250 -5.70 15.75 6.66
C GLU A 250 -6.90 14.90 6.25
N PHE A 251 -7.41 14.09 7.16
CA PHE A 251 -8.62 13.30 6.96
C PHE A 251 -9.16 12.81 8.29
N SER A 252 -10.40 12.30 8.30
CA SER A 252 -11.04 11.79 9.52
C SER A 252 -11.84 10.51 9.30
N PHE A 253 -12.10 9.81 10.40
CA PHE A 253 -12.98 8.64 10.46
C PHE A 253 -14.25 8.92 11.25
N PHE A 254 -15.45 8.59 10.73
CA PHE A 254 -16.74 8.76 11.39
C PHE A 254 -17.59 7.47 11.44
#